data_74ef9a6e27f01a30b51f8b5b14f2b580
#
_entry.id   74ef9a6e27f01a30b51f8b5b14f2b580
#
_cell.length_a   1.000
_cell.length_b   1.000
_cell.length_c   1.000
_cell.angle_alpha   90.00
_cell.angle_beta   90.00
_cell.angle_gamma   90.00
#
_symmetry.space_group_name_H-M   'P 1'
#
loop_
_entity.id
_entity.type
_entity.pdbx_description
1 polymer ?
#
loop_
_entity_poly.entity_id
_entity_poly.type
_entity_poly.pdbx_seq_one_letter_code
_entity_poly.pdbx_strand_id
1 'polypeptide(L)'
;GGTLEAVAEVDSIFPVHSLEIVQEGRVVASTEESRGARRLQLKAQLKVEHHTWLAARAGGPGFARALSHHDAWRRGIMAHTSPVYVSVGGEWWMHDEETAQYMMTLIHGGLEYIRNHSGQYPRGSVTHHHGEDDHLDYLERPFREALERIQARRRRYGI
;
A
#
# COMPACT_ATOMS: atom_id res chain seq x y z
N GLY A 1 -19.41 12.39 9.41
CA GLY A 1 -18.29 11.88 10.19
C GLY A 1 -18.70 11.50 11.61
N GLY A 2 -17.84 10.81 12.31
CA GLY A 2 -18.12 10.34 13.67
C GLY A 2 -16.85 9.80 14.33
N THR A 3 -17.08 9.16 15.49
CA THR A 3 -16.02 8.46 16.23
C THR A 3 -16.31 6.96 16.16
N LEU A 4 -15.30 6.16 15.92
CA LEU A 4 -15.35 4.72 15.98
C LEU A 4 -14.33 4.17 16.98
N GLU A 5 -14.65 3.05 17.61
CA GLU A 5 -13.67 2.29 18.37
C GLU A 5 -12.98 1.29 17.45
N ALA A 6 -11.66 1.38 17.36
CA ALA A 6 -10.83 0.40 16.68
C ALA A 6 -10.14 -0.49 17.71
N VAL A 7 -10.22 -1.80 17.49
CA VAL A 7 -9.56 -2.80 18.34
C VAL A 7 -8.61 -3.60 17.48
N ALA A 8 -7.35 -3.63 17.83
CA ALA A 8 -6.33 -4.47 17.23
C ALA A 8 -5.83 -5.50 18.23
N GLU A 9 -5.63 -6.72 17.77
CA GLU A 9 -5.08 -7.81 18.59
C GLU A 9 -4.02 -8.54 17.79
N VAL A 10 -2.98 -8.97 18.47
CA VAL A 10 -1.97 -9.88 17.95
C VAL A 10 -1.81 -11.06 18.90
N ASP A 11 -1.78 -12.26 18.34
CA ASP A 11 -1.40 -13.50 19.01
C ASP A 11 -0.30 -14.15 18.18
N SER A 12 0.87 -14.39 18.76
CA SER A 12 2.07 -14.79 18.05
C SER A 12 2.84 -15.87 18.81
N ILE A 13 3.43 -16.78 18.06
CA ILE A 13 4.38 -17.77 18.61
C ILE A 13 5.71 -17.13 19.02
N PHE A 14 6.04 -15.96 18.48
CA PHE A 14 7.22 -15.17 18.83
C PHE A 14 6.82 -13.94 19.64
N PRO A 15 7.67 -13.46 20.57
CA PRO A 15 7.42 -12.21 21.24
C PRO A 15 7.37 -11.04 20.26
N VAL A 16 6.28 -10.27 20.30
CA VAL A 16 6.13 -8.99 19.61
C VAL A 16 6.27 -7.86 20.62
N HIS A 17 6.79 -6.73 20.18
CA HIS A 17 7.14 -5.61 21.05
C HIS A 17 6.31 -4.36 20.76
N SER A 18 5.64 -4.32 19.62
CA SER A 18 4.74 -3.24 19.30
C SER A 18 3.49 -3.74 18.58
N LEU A 19 2.39 -3.06 18.81
CA LEU A 19 1.15 -3.19 18.07
C LEU A 19 0.63 -1.79 17.78
N GLU A 20 0.34 -1.52 16.52
CA GLU A 20 -0.07 -0.21 16.03
C GLU A 20 -1.36 -0.29 15.23
N ILE A 21 -2.17 0.76 15.31
CA ILE A 21 -3.27 1.03 14.38
C ILE A 21 -2.82 2.13 13.44
N VAL A 22 -2.93 1.87 12.16
CA VAL A 22 -2.56 2.77 11.08
C VAL A 22 -3.82 3.23 10.36
N GLN A 23 -3.95 4.54 10.16
CA GLN A 23 -4.99 5.16 9.35
C GLN A 23 -4.32 5.92 8.21
N GLU A 24 -4.64 5.59 6.97
CA GLU A 24 -4.10 6.25 5.76
C GLU A 24 -2.56 6.37 5.77
N GLY A 25 -1.89 5.28 6.17
CA GLY A 25 -0.43 5.24 6.25
C GLY A 25 0.19 5.88 7.50
N ARG A 26 -0.61 6.51 8.37
CA ARG A 26 -0.13 7.16 9.60
C ARG A 26 -0.48 6.33 10.82
N VAL A 27 0.44 6.18 11.75
CA VAL A 27 0.18 5.56 13.03
C VAL A 27 -0.69 6.50 13.87
N VAL A 28 -1.89 6.04 14.23
CA VAL A 28 -2.87 6.82 15.01
C VAL A 28 -3.01 6.31 16.45
N ALA A 29 -2.57 5.09 16.71
CA ALA A 29 -2.46 4.54 18.04
C ALA A 29 -1.37 3.46 18.08
N SER A 30 -0.71 3.32 19.22
CA SER A 30 0.32 2.30 19.42
C SER A 30 0.39 1.83 20.87
N THR A 31 0.85 0.62 21.06
CA THR A 31 1.29 0.10 22.35
C THR A 31 2.62 -0.61 22.19
N GLU A 32 3.48 -0.48 23.19
CA GLU A 32 4.80 -1.10 23.20
C GLU A 32 4.97 -1.98 24.47
N GLU A 33 5.62 -3.12 24.28
CA GLU A 33 6.02 -4.03 25.37
C GLU A 33 7.54 -4.31 25.26
N SER A 34 8.30 -3.71 26.16
CA SER A 34 9.77 -3.72 26.09
C SER A 34 10.39 -5.11 26.20
N ARG A 35 9.73 -6.03 26.90
CA ARG A 35 10.18 -7.41 27.06
C ARG A 35 9.64 -8.35 25.98
N GLY A 36 8.74 -7.82 25.16
CA GLY A 36 7.97 -8.60 24.21
C GLY A 36 6.89 -9.45 24.85
N ALA A 37 5.76 -9.55 24.20
CA ALA A 37 4.63 -10.38 24.60
C ALA A 37 4.15 -11.22 23.42
N ARG A 38 3.59 -12.40 23.71
CA ARG A 38 2.97 -13.23 22.68
C ARG A 38 1.56 -12.76 22.31
N ARG A 39 0.94 -11.97 23.19
CA ARG A 39 -0.37 -11.36 22.94
C ARG A 39 -0.34 -9.90 23.34
N LEU A 40 -0.77 -9.03 22.43
CA LEU A 40 -1.02 -7.63 22.69
C LEU A 40 -2.41 -7.25 22.19
N GLN A 41 -3.04 -6.31 22.87
CA GLN A 41 -4.30 -5.71 22.47
C GLN A 41 -4.17 -4.19 22.55
N LEU A 42 -4.73 -3.50 21.55
CA LEU A 42 -4.77 -2.06 21.47
C LEU A 42 -6.19 -1.61 21.13
N LYS A 43 -6.74 -0.69 21.92
CA LYS A 43 -8.03 -0.04 21.66
C LYS A 43 -7.83 1.45 21.49
N ALA A 44 -8.45 2.02 20.49
CA ALA A 44 -8.38 3.44 20.23
C ALA A 44 -9.72 4.00 19.74
N GLN A 45 -10.05 5.21 20.20
CA GLN A 45 -11.18 5.99 19.65
C GLN A 45 -10.63 6.86 18.52
N LEU A 46 -11.12 6.62 17.31
CA LEU A 46 -10.65 7.28 16.10
C LEU A 46 -11.74 8.20 15.55
N LYS A 47 -11.34 9.43 15.26
CA LYS A 47 -12.21 10.38 14.55
C LYS A 47 -12.14 10.10 13.06
N VAL A 48 -13.31 9.91 12.42
CA VAL A 48 -13.42 9.64 10.99
C VAL A 48 -14.40 10.68 10.39
N GLU A 49 -13.86 11.56 9.57
CA GLU A 49 -14.62 12.65 8.93
C GLU A 49 -14.96 12.35 7.48
N HIS A 50 -14.18 11.52 6.81
CA HIS A 50 -14.33 11.11 5.42
C HIS A 50 -14.03 9.61 5.27
N HIS A 51 -14.21 9.06 4.08
CA HIS A 51 -13.84 7.68 3.81
C HIS A 51 -12.38 7.46 4.13
N THR A 52 -12.07 6.37 4.82
CA THR A 52 -10.72 6.05 5.25
C THR A 52 -10.47 4.55 5.28
N TRP A 53 -9.23 4.16 5.44
CA TRP A 53 -8.87 2.78 5.71
C TRP A 53 -8.01 2.68 6.95
N LEU A 54 -8.16 1.57 7.64
CA LEU A 54 -7.41 1.21 8.84
C LEU A 54 -6.70 -0.11 8.62
N ALA A 55 -5.52 -0.24 9.17
CA ALA A 55 -4.81 -1.50 9.28
C ALA A 55 -4.15 -1.61 10.65
N ALA A 56 -3.94 -2.82 11.13
CA ALA A 56 -3.07 -3.07 12.27
C ALA A 56 -1.74 -3.65 11.80
N ARG A 57 -0.67 -3.30 12.49
CA ARG A 57 0.63 -3.93 12.30
C ARG A 57 1.31 -4.20 13.63
N ALA A 58 2.03 -5.29 13.69
CA ALA A 58 2.78 -5.72 14.86
C ALA A 58 4.20 -6.11 14.48
N GLY A 59 5.11 -5.91 15.38
CA GLY A 59 6.51 -6.26 15.15
C GLY A 59 7.33 -6.40 16.44
N GLY A 60 8.56 -6.79 16.29
CA GLY A 60 9.47 -6.96 17.41
C GLY A 60 10.19 -5.68 17.82
N PRO A 61 11.32 -5.77 18.53
CA PRO A 61 11.99 -4.62 19.12
C PRO A 61 12.39 -3.59 18.05
N GLY A 62 11.99 -2.33 18.29
CA GLY A 62 12.36 -1.23 17.40
C GLY A 62 11.68 -1.23 16.04
N PHE A 63 10.63 -1.99 15.84
CA PHE A 63 9.90 -2.09 14.58
C PHE A 63 9.51 -0.72 14.00
N ALA A 64 9.04 0.19 14.82
CA ALA A 64 8.67 1.55 14.36
C ALA A 64 9.88 2.44 14.02
N ARG A 65 11.08 2.08 14.47
CA ARG A 65 12.30 2.88 14.31
C ARG A 65 13.29 2.30 13.32
N ALA A 66 13.31 0.97 13.21
CA ALA A 66 14.19 0.26 12.29
C ALA A 66 13.58 -1.11 11.95
N LEU A 67 13.53 -1.42 10.68
CA LEU A 67 13.09 -2.73 10.18
C LEU A 67 14.10 -3.86 10.49
N SER A 68 14.93 -3.71 11.51
CA SER A 68 16.13 -4.52 11.74
C SER A 68 16.02 -5.55 12.83
N HIS A 69 14.83 -5.77 13.43
CA HIS A 69 14.72 -6.85 14.39
C HIS A 69 14.43 -8.17 13.67
N HIS A 70 15.05 -9.21 14.17
CA HIS A 70 15.02 -10.53 13.57
C HIS A 70 14.84 -11.59 14.64
N ASP A 71 14.29 -12.74 14.27
CA ASP A 71 14.35 -13.94 15.09
C ASP A 71 15.79 -14.51 15.12
N ALA A 72 15.97 -15.66 15.80
CA ALA A 72 17.28 -16.33 15.89
C ALA A 72 17.88 -16.70 14.51
N TRP A 73 17.07 -16.75 13.45
CA TRP A 73 17.50 -17.01 12.07
C TRP A 73 17.61 -15.75 11.23
N ARG A 74 17.62 -14.58 11.84
CA ARG A 74 17.67 -13.27 11.18
C ARG A 74 16.46 -13.00 10.26
N ARG A 75 15.30 -13.58 10.56
CA ARG A 75 14.05 -13.26 9.87
C ARG A 75 13.36 -12.12 10.58
N GLY A 76 12.88 -11.14 9.86
CA GLY A 76 12.12 -10.03 10.43
C GLY A 76 10.81 -10.53 11.07
N ILE A 77 10.54 -10.10 12.30
CA ILE A 77 9.27 -10.37 12.98
C ILE A 77 8.34 -9.20 12.71
N MET A 78 7.46 -9.39 11.75
CA MET A 78 6.49 -8.38 11.33
C MET A 78 5.23 -9.06 10.81
N ALA A 79 4.09 -8.49 11.16
CA ALA A 79 2.79 -8.85 10.59
C ALA A 79 1.93 -7.60 10.42
N HIS A 80 1.04 -7.62 9.45
CA HIS A 80 0.00 -6.61 9.28
C HIS A 80 -1.29 -7.26 8.79
N THR A 81 -2.41 -6.60 9.05
CA THR A 81 -3.71 -7.01 8.52
C THR A 81 -3.89 -6.50 7.09
N SER A 82 -4.86 -7.08 6.37
CA SER A 82 -5.47 -6.37 5.25
C SER A 82 -6.15 -5.08 5.76
N PRO A 83 -6.33 -4.07 4.90
CA PRO A 83 -7.03 -2.87 5.29
C PRO A 83 -8.52 -3.13 5.56
N VAL A 84 -9.04 -2.48 6.58
CA VAL A 84 -10.48 -2.35 6.85
C VAL A 84 -10.92 -1.00 6.32
N TYR A 85 -11.85 -0.98 5.39
CA TYR A 85 -12.36 0.25 4.80
C TYR A 85 -13.56 0.77 5.59
N VAL A 86 -13.52 2.05 5.93
CA VAL A 86 -14.56 2.76 6.69
C VAL A 86 -15.24 3.77 5.78
N SER A 87 -16.53 3.55 5.50
CA SER A 87 -17.34 4.45 4.69
C SER A 87 -18.07 5.47 5.55
N VAL A 88 -18.08 6.71 5.13
CA VAL A 88 -18.83 7.80 5.77
C VAL A 88 -19.85 8.37 4.77
N GLY A 89 -21.12 8.38 5.18
CA GLY A 89 -22.17 9.05 4.41
C GLY A 89 -22.71 8.29 3.19
N GLY A 90 -22.48 6.98 3.07
CA GLY A 90 -23.11 6.17 2.03
C GLY A 90 -22.15 5.39 1.14
N GLU A 91 -22.15 5.63 -0.18
CA GLU A 91 -21.35 4.84 -1.12
C GLU A 91 -19.85 4.98 -0.84
N TRP A 92 -19.18 3.83 -0.88
CA TRP A 92 -17.74 3.80 -0.75
C TRP A 92 -17.06 4.41 -1.98
N TRP A 93 -16.27 5.42 -1.74
CA TRP A 93 -15.28 5.87 -2.71
C TRP A 93 -14.04 6.38 -1.97
N MET A 94 -12.89 6.20 -2.54
CA MET A 94 -11.64 6.71 -2.01
C MET A 94 -10.82 7.28 -3.16
N HIS A 95 -10.41 8.52 -3.01
CA HIS A 95 -9.50 9.18 -3.91
C HIS A 95 -8.54 10.03 -3.09
N ASP A 96 -7.27 9.83 -3.34
CA ASP A 96 -6.19 10.66 -2.84
C ASP A 96 -5.44 11.23 -4.03
N GLU A 97 -5.49 12.56 -4.17
CA GLU A 97 -4.90 13.25 -5.31
C GLU A 97 -3.37 13.13 -5.33
N GLU A 98 -2.72 13.19 -4.16
CA GLU A 98 -1.27 13.04 -4.06
C GLU A 98 -0.82 11.66 -4.55
N THR A 99 -1.52 10.61 -4.11
CA THR A 99 -1.29 9.24 -4.60
C THR A 99 -1.56 9.13 -6.10
N ALA A 100 -2.62 9.74 -6.61
CA ALA A 100 -2.92 9.71 -8.04
C ALA A 100 -1.82 10.38 -8.87
N GLN A 101 -1.33 11.54 -8.44
CA GLN A 101 -0.21 12.25 -9.09
C GLN A 101 1.09 11.42 -9.04
N TYR A 102 1.38 10.80 -7.91
CA TYR A 102 2.54 9.93 -7.78
C TYR A 102 2.46 8.74 -8.74
N MET A 103 1.31 8.07 -8.81
CA MET A 103 1.11 6.94 -9.73
C MET A 103 1.23 7.37 -11.19
N MET A 104 0.69 8.54 -11.58
CA MET A 104 0.86 9.08 -12.93
C MET A 104 2.32 9.37 -13.26
N THR A 105 3.09 9.89 -12.29
CA THR A 105 4.53 10.12 -12.46
C THR A 105 5.27 8.81 -12.72
N LEU A 106 4.97 7.75 -11.98
CA LEU A 106 5.57 6.43 -12.21
C LEU A 106 5.20 5.87 -13.59
N ILE A 107 3.94 6.02 -14.02
CA ILE A 107 3.46 5.56 -15.33
C ILE A 107 4.18 6.31 -16.44
N HIS A 108 4.30 7.63 -16.36
CA HIS A 108 5.04 8.43 -17.35
C HIS A 108 6.51 8.04 -17.41
N GLY A 109 7.17 7.85 -16.25
CA GLY A 109 8.55 7.37 -16.22
C GLY A 109 8.72 5.99 -16.85
N GLY A 110 7.76 5.07 -16.63
CA GLY A 110 7.73 3.75 -17.26
C GLY A 110 7.58 3.83 -18.79
N LEU A 111 6.66 4.66 -19.27
CA LEU A 111 6.49 4.91 -20.72
C LEU A 111 7.74 5.50 -21.36
N GLU A 112 8.36 6.47 -20.71
CA GLU A 112 9.59 7.08 -21.20
C GLU A 112 10.73 6.05 -21.25
N TYR A 113 10.88 5.24 -20.20
CA TYR A 113 11.85 4.15 -20.18
C TYR A 113 11.62 3.15 -21.33
N ILE A 114 10.39 2.70 -21.54
CA ILE A 114 10.04 1.77 -22.63
C ILE A 114 10.45 2.38 -23.98
N ARG A 115 10.08 3.64 -24.25
CA ARG A 115 10.38 4.32 -25.54
C ARG A 115 11.87 4.48 -25.79
N ASN A 116 12.64 4.80 -24.74
CA ASN A 116 14.06 5.04 -24.84
C ASN A 116 14.88 3.75 -24.94
N HIS A 117 14.39 2.64 -24.40
CA HIS A 117 15.15 1.40 -24.29
C HIS A 117 14.65 0.26 -25.18
N SER A 118 13.34 0.15 -25.43
CA SER A 118 12.81 -0.95 -26.25
C SER A 118 13.19 -0.85 -27.72
N GLY A 119 13.45 0.36 -28.23
CA GLY A 119 13.91 0.60 -29.60
C GLY A 119 15.38 0.27 -29.86
N GLN A 120 16.15 -0.10 -28.85
CA GLN A 120 17.56 -0.45 -28.98
C GLN A 120 17.80 -1.84 -29.59
N TYR A 121 16.75 -2.67 -29.63
CA TYR A 121 16.85 -4.01 -30.19
C TYR A 121 16.33 -4.04 -31.62
N PRO A 122 17.06 -4.64 -32.58
CA PRO A 122 16.59 -4.81 -33.94
C PRO A 122 15.27 -5.56 -33.97
N ARG A 123 14.38 -5.18 -34.90
CA ARG A 123 13.13 -5.92 -35.11
C ARG A 123 13.44 -7.40 -35.38
N GLY A 124 12.73 -8.29 -34.70
CA GLY A 124 12.92 -9.73 -34.78
C GLY A 124 14.06 -10.31 -33.96
N SER A 125 14.85 -9.48 -33.25
CA SER A 125 15.91 -9.96 -32.34
C SER A 125 15.38 -10.42 -30.99
N VAL A 126 14.15 -10.06 -30.64
CA VAL A 126 13.49 -10.43 -29.38
C VAL A 126 12.31 -11.33 -29.71
N THR A 127 12.43 -12.60 -29.33
CA THR A 127 11.31 -13.55 -29.43
C THR A 127 10.35 -13.31 -28.28
N HIS A 128 9.24 -12.67 -28.57
CA HIS A 128 8.16 -12.50 -27.60
C HIS A 128 7.05 -13.50 -27.88
N HIS A 129 6.59 -14.16 -26.84
CA HIS A 129 5.51 -15.15 -26.94
C HIS A 129 4.10 -14.54 -26.81
N HIS A 130 3.95 -13.23 -26.91
CA HIS A 130 2.66 -12.56 -26.80
C HIS A 130 1.84 -12.52 -28.11
N GLY A 131 2.43 -12.92 -29.25
CA GLY A 131 1.72 -13.03 -30.53
C GLY A 131 1.34 -11.68 -31.18
N GLU A 132 1.91 -10.57 -30.75
CA GLU A 132 1.64 -9.25 -31.30
C GLU A 132 2.82 -8.73 -32.13
N ASP A 133 2.51 -8.11 -33.28
CA ASP A 133 3.52 -7.62 -34.22
C ASP A 133 4.19 -6.33 -33.75
N ASP A 134 3.47 -5.48 -33.00
CA ASP A 134 4.00 -4.25 -32.42
C ASP A 134 4.38 -4.45 -30.96
N HIS A 135 5.64 -4.74 -30.75
CA HIS A 135 6.19 -4.94 -29.42
C HIS A 135 6.14 -3.67 -28.57
N LEU A 136 6.34 -2.50 -29.14
CA LEU A 136 6.31 -1.24 -28.40
C LEU A 136 4.89 -0.96 -27.91
N ASP A 137 3.89 -1.12 -28.76
CA ASP A 137 2.48 -0.97 -28.37
C ASP A 137 2.08 -1.97 -27.27
N TYR A 138 2.52 -3.23 -27.41
CA TYR A 138 2.29 -4.24 -26.40
C TYR A 138 2.82 -3.82 -25.02
N LEU A 139 4.05 -3.30 -24.95
CA LEU A 139 4.67 -2.87 -23.70
C LEU A 139 4.02 -1.60 -23.13
N GLU A 140 3.64 -0.64 -23.99
CA GLU A 140 3.05 0.63 -23.55
C GLU A 140 1.58 0.51 -23.14
N ARG A 141 0.83 -0.40 -23.74
CA ARG A 141 -0.62 -0.52 -23.56
C ARG A 141 -1.08 -0.56 -22.11
N PRO A 142 -0.54 -1.41 -21.22
CA PRO A 142 -0.99 -1.45 -19.83
C PRO A 142 -0.75 -0.12 -19.11
N PHE A 143 0.30 0.61 -19.43
CA PHE A 143 0.60 1.92 -18.86
C PHE A 143 -0.40 2.99 -19.35
N ARG A 144 -0.71 3.01 -20.66
CA ARG A 144 -1.71 3.92 -21.23
C ARG A 144 -3.10 3.67 -20.63
N GLU A 145 -3.52 2.41 -20.56
CA GLU A 145 -4.79 2.05 -19.94
C GLU A 145 -4.85 2.45 -18.47
N ALA A 146 -3.78 2.26 -17.70
CA ALA A 146 -3.72 2.67 -16.32
C ALA A 146 -3.85 4.19 -16.16
N LEU A 147 -3.16 4.95 -17.02
CA LEU A 147 -3.25 6.41 -17.05
C LEU A 147 -4.68 6.90 -17.34
N GLU A 148 -5.33 6.32 -18.36
CA GLU A 148 -6.71 6.63 -18.71
C GLU A 148 -7.68 6.34 -17.56
N ARG A 149 -7.50 5.22 -16.87
CA ARG A 149 -8.33 4.86 -15.70
C ARG A 149 -8.15 5.84 -14.53
N ILE A 150 -6.91 6.25 -14.24
CA ILE A 150 -6.63 7.25 -13.20
C ILE A 150 -7.29 8.58 -13.59
N GLN A 151 -7.11 9.06 -14.82
CA GLN A 151 -7.69 10.30 -15.30
C GLN A 151 -9.23 10.25 -15.33
N ALA A 152 -9.83 9.13 -15.73
CA ALA A 152 -11.27 8.95 -15.69
C ALA A 152 -11.81 9.01 -14.26
N ARG A 153 -11.08 8.44 -13.31
CA ARG A 153 -11.44 8.49 -11.88
C ARG A 153 -11.35 9.92 -11.34
N ARG A 154 -10.29 10.66 -11.66
CA ARG A 154 -10.15 12.07 -11.28
C ARG A 154 -11.33 12.91 -11.81
N ARG A 155 -11.67 12.79 -13.10
CA ARG A 155 -12.83 13.48 -13.69
C ARG A 155 -14.15 13.15 -12.97
N ARG A 156 -14.34 11.90 -12.54
CA ARG A 156 -15.53 11.49 -11.79
C ARG A 156 -15.68 12.21 -10.46
N TYR A 157 -14.58 12.59 -9.84
CA TYR A 157 -14.55 13.29 -8.55
C TYR A 157 -14.38 14.80 -8.70
N GLY A 158 -14.41 15.33 -9.92
CA GLY A 158 -14.35 16.76 -10.19
C GLY A 158 -12.96 17.38 -9.96
N ILE A 159 -11.91 16.59 -10.11
CA ILE A 159 -10.50 16.97 -9.92
C ILE A 159 -9.76 16.97 -11.25
#